data_2ba4b6608caa410b33ca4efd709bde79
#
_entry.id   2ba4b6608caa410b33ca4efd709bde79
#
_cell.length_a   1.000
_cell.length_b   1.000
_cell.length_c   1.000
_cell.angle_alpha   90.00
_cell.angle_beta   90.00
_cell.angle_gamma   90.00
#
_symmetry.space_group_name_H-M   'P 1'
#
loop_
_entity.id
_entity.type
_entity.pdbx_description
1 polymer ?
#
loop_
_entity_poly.entity_id
_entity_poly.type
_entity_poly.pdbx_seq_one_letter_code
_entity_poly.pdbx_strand_id
1 'polypeptide(L)'
;VPELIYIAEDEETIRKTVRSFLESEGYEVKDFENGDLLFEAFQEKESDLVILDVMMPGSSGFDITRNIREVSSVPIILLTAKDSDLDYATGINLGSDDYFTKPFSAIALNMRVKAMLRRIKMDKENQNGTDQETYKLGNILLDHRSMKVTVGNETIELTPNEYNVFLYLMKNKDRAVSREELLDAIWGYGKDIETRACDDTIRRLRKKIADASVKIQTVWGFGFHLKEIEK
;
A
#
# COMPACT_ATOMS: atom_id res chain seq x y z
N VAL A 1 -3.82 15.65 15.74
CA VAL A 1 -2.42 15.22 15.92
C VAL A 1 -1.86 15.06 14.51
N PRO A 2 -0.68 15.60 14.18
CA PRO A 2 -0.06 15.38 12.88
C PRO A 2 0.24 13.89 12.68
N GLU A 3 0.16 13.43 11.44
CA GLU A 3 0.51 12.06 11.09
C GLU A 3 2.03 11.87 11.25
N LEU A 4 2.43 10.74 11.86
CA LEU A 4 3.81 10.37 12.11
C LEU A 4 4.36 9.54 10.95
N ILE A 5 5.47 10.00 10.36
CA ILE A 5 6.15 9.33 9.25
C ILE A 5 7.55 8.91 9.69
N TYR A 6 7.90 7.64 9.45
CA TYR A 6 9.27 7.15 9.63
C TYR A 6 9.99 7.03 8.31
N ILE A 7 11.24 7.49 8.26
CA ILE A 7 12.09 7.43 7.05
C ILE A 7 13.40 6.75 7.40
N ALA A 8 13.80 5.70 6.67
CA ALA A 8 15.16 5.18 6.69
C ALA A 8 15.82 5.38 5.33
N GLU A 9 16.97 6.03 5.33
CA GLU A 9 17.80 6.39 4.17
C GLU A 9 19.22 6.62 4.64
N ASP A 10 20.22 5.96 4.07
CA ASP A 10 21.60 6.08 4.51
C ASP A 10 22.27 7.39 4.03
N GLU A 11 21.86 7.88 2.87
CA GLU A 11 22.36 9.16 2.36
C GLU A 11 21.76 10.36 3.10
N GLU A 12 22.55 11.00 3.95
CA GLU A 12 22.12 12.10 4.83
C GLU A 12 21.44 13.25 4.07
N THR A 13 21.93 13.57 2.86
CA THR A 13 21.41 14.67 2.03
C THR A 13 19.99 14.37 1.58
N ILE A 14 19.74 13.15 1.10
CA ILE A 14 18.39 12.70 0.69
C ILE A 14 17.48 12.66 1.91
N ARG A 15 17.94 12.01 2.99
CA ARG A 15 17.20 11.88 4.24
C ARG A 15 16.73 13.22 4.79
N LYS A 16 17.63 14.19 4.93
CA LYS A 16 17.31 15.55 5.41
C LYS A 16 16.39 16.31 4.47
N THR A 17 16.59 16.19 3.16
CA THR A 17 15.72 16.84 2.17
C THR A 17 14.30 16.33 2.25
N VAL A 18 14.11 15.02 2.27
CA VAL A 18 12.77 14.40 2.39
C VAL A 18 12.12 14.79 3.71
N ARG A 19 12.87 14.68 4.83
CA ARG A 19 12.37 15.08 6.15
C ARG A 19 11.90 16.53 6.17
N SER A 20 12.76 17.48 5.79
CA SER A 20 12.43 18.92 5.82
C SER A 20 11.21 19.23 4.97
N PHE A 21 11.09 18.57 3.81
CA PHE A 21 9.96 18.77 2.93
C PHE A 21 8.65 18.25 3.55
N LEU A 22 8.65 17.05 4.11
CA LEU A 22 7.46 16.49 4.76
C LEU A 22 7.07 17.26 6.03
N GLU A 23 8.06 17.72 6.83
CA GLU A 23 7.79 18.57 7.99
C GLU A 23 7.16 19.92 7.57
N SER A 24 7.58 20.49 6.43
CA SER A 24 6.98 21.73 5.90
C SER A 24 5.52 21.56 5.45
N GLU A 25 5.11 20.33 5.15
CA GLU A 25 3.72 19.96 4.81
C GLU A 25 2.87 19.62 6.05
N GLY A 26 3.47 19.68 7.25
CA GLY A 26 2.77 19.52 8.51
C GLY A 26 2.81 18.14 9.15
N TYR A 27 3.62 17.23 8.63
CA TYR A 27 3.82 15.89 9.20
C TYR A 27 4.82 15.92 10.37
N GLU A 28 4.66 15.00 11.32
CA GLU A 28 5.71 14.67 12.28
C GLU A 28 6.63 13.62 11.63
N VAL A 29 7.94 13.91 11.55
CA VAL A 29 8.87 13.02 10.85
C VAL A 29 9.99 12.59 11.78
N LYS A 30 10.25 11.28 11.87
CA LYS A 30 11.46 10.71 12.45
C LYS A 30 12.28 10.06 11.35
N ASP A 31 13.55 10.42 11.28
CA ASP A 31 14.48 9.91 10.29
C ASP A 31 15.57 9.05 10.91
N PHE A 32 15.97 8.01 10.20
CA PHE A 32 16.93 6.99 10.62
C PHE A 32 17.97 6.77 9.52
N GLU A 33 19.21 6.53 9.90
CA GLU A 33 20.31 6.28 8.97
C GLU A 33 20.33 4.84 8.39
N ASN A 34 19.54 3.94 8.96
CA ASN A 34 19.36 2.57 8.48
C ASN A 34 18.01 1.99 8.91
N GLY A 35 17.65 0.84 8.31
CA GLY A 35 16.38 0.21 8.54
C GLY A 35 16.24 -0.43 9.92
N ASP A 36 17.35 -0.91 10.50
CA ASP A 36 17.32 -1.59 11.80
C ASP A 36 16.91 -0.62 12.91
N LEU A 37 17.48 0.58 12.94
CA LEU A 37 17.09 1.66 13.87
C LEU A 37 15.64 2.09 13.67
N LEU A 38 15.17 2.15 12.43
CA LEU A 38 13.76 2.45 12.16
C LEU A 38 12.87 1.36 12.74
N PHE A 39 13.22 0.09 12.55
CA PHE A 39 12.39 -1.02 13.00
C PHE A 39 12.35 -1.10 14.55
N GLU A 40 13.46 -0.85 15.23
CA GLU A 40 13.50 -0.72 16.69
C GLU A 40 12.53 0.37 17.18
N ALA A 41 12.60 1.57 16.58
CA ALA A 41 11.69 2.66 16.92
C ALA A 41 10.23 2.34 16.58
N PHE A 42 9.98 1.59 15.50
CA PHE A 42 8.65 1.16 15.09
C PHE A 42 8.02 0.17 16.08
N GLN A 43 8.82 -0.72 16.66
CA GLN A 43 8.35 -1.64 17.71
C GLN A 43 7.96 -0.91 19.01
N GLU A 44 8.59 0.23 19.31
CA GLU A 44 8.22 1.06 20.46
C GLU A 44 6.97 1.90 20.18
N LYS A 45 6.87 2.46 18.99
CA LYS A 45 5.74 3.29 18.54
C LYS A 45 5.54 3.15 17.05
N GLU A 46 4.38 2.64 16.62
CA GLU A 46 3.98 2.61 15.23
C GLU A 46 3.87 4.02 14.62
N SER A 47 4.31 4.16 13.37
CA SER A 47 4.06 5.35 12.54
C SER A 47 2.81 5.17 11.68
N ASP A 48 2.30 6.26 11.12
CA ASP A 48 1.17 6.23 10.18
C ASP A 48 1.61 5.88 8.75
N LEU A 49 2.90 6.03 8.43
CA LEU A 49 3.52 5.67 7.16
C LEU A 49 5.02 5.44 7.32
N VAL A 50 5.57 4.53 6.55
CA VAL A 50 7.01 4.22 6.52
C VAL A 50 7.56 4.46 5.11
N ILE A 51 8.72 5.12 5.03
CA ILE A 51 9.52 5.30 3.80
C ILE A 51 10.86 4.62 4.01
N LEU A 52 11.23 3.68 3.15
CA LEU A 52 12.45 2.91 3.27
C LEU A 52 13.27 2.97 1.98
N ASP A 53 14.54 3.31 2.09
CA ASP A 53 15.47 2.97 1.01
C ASP A 53 15.68 1.45 0.96
N VAL A 54 15.74 0.91 -0.24
CA VAL A 54 16.03 -0.52 -0.45
C VAL A 54 17.46 -0.86 -0.12
N MET A 55 18.39 0.01 -0.49
CA MET A 55 19.83 -0.23 -0.41
C MET A 55 20.43 0.54 0.78
N MET A 56 20.43 -0.07 1.94
CA MET A 56 21.02 0.52 3.16
C MET A 56 22.04 -0.43 3.80
N PRO A 57 23.01 0.08 4.57
CA PRO A 57 23.84 -0.75 5.43
C PRO A 57 23.03 -1.53 6.46
N GLY A 58 23.39 -2.78 6.73
CA GLY A 58 22.64 -3.67 7.63
C GLY A 58 21.51 -4.39 6.91
N SER A 59 20.33 -4.41 7.50
CA SER A 59 19.16 -5.01 6.87
C SER A 59 18.65 -4.16 5.70
N SER A 60 18.38 -4.79 4.57
CA SER A 60 17.83 -4.09 3.40
C SER A 60 16.42 -3.56 3.68
N GLY A 61 15.96 -2.54 2.91
CA GLY A 61 14.58 -2.06 3.00
C GLY A 61 13.55 -3.16 2.75
N PHE A 62 13.91 -4.20 2.01
CA PHE A 62 13.07 -5.39 1.82
C PHE A 62 12.94 -6.23 3.08
N ASP A 63 14.05 -6.45 3.81
CA ASP A 63 14.03 -7.21 5.06
C ASP A 63 13.22 -6.47 6.12
N ILE A 64 13.40 -5.17 6.22
CA ILE A 64 12.61 -4.31 7.12
C ILE A 64 11.12 -4.33 6.75
N THR A 65 10.80 -4.27 5.46
CA THR A 65 9.40 -4.39 4.99
C THR A 65 8.79 -5.71 5.44
N ARG A 66 9.51 -6.82 5.31
CA ARG A 66 9.05 -8.14 5.78
C ARG A 66 8.79 -8.13 7.28
N ASN A 67 9.76 -7.64 8.07
CA ASN A 67 9.66 -7.60 9.54
C ASN A 67 8.47 -6.72 10.00
N ILE A 68 8.26 -5.56 9.36
CA ILE A 68 7.09 -4.71 9.66
C ILE A 68 5.79 -5.44 9.30
N ARG A 69 5.73 -6.18 8.18
CA ARG A 69 4.53 -6.92 7.76
C ARG A 69 4.15 -8.08 8.67
N GLU A 70 5.08 -8.59 9.47
CA GLU A 70 4.77 -9.59 10.50
C GLU A 70 3.97 -9.01 11.68
N VAL A 71 4.02 -7.70 11.88
CA VAL A 71 3.43 -7.03 13.06
C VAL A 71 2.44 -5.91 12.70
N SER A 72 2.45 -5.39 11.47
CA SER A 72 1.65 -4.24 11.07
C SER A 72 1.28 -4.21 9.60
N SER A 73 0.14 -3.62 9.30
CA SER A 73 -0.31 -3.29 7.95
C SER A 73 -0.04 -1.82 7.54
N VAL A 74 0.79 -1.09 8.30
CA VAL A 74 1.14 0.31 7.98
C VAL A 74 1.58 0.48 6.53
N PRO A 75 1.19 1.56 5.82
CA PRO A 75 1.62 1.79 4.45
C PRO A 75 3.13 1.98 4.37
N ILE A 76 3.76 1.32 3.39
CA ILE A 76 5.20 1.36 3.14
C ILE A 76 5.48 1.80 1.72
N ILE A 77 6.29 2.86 1.58
CA ILE A 77 6.86 3.31 0.32
C ILE A 77 8.32 2.90 0.29
N LEU A 78 8.74 2.20 -0.78
CA LEU A 78 10.14 1.87 -1.00
C LEU A 78 10.79 2.88 -1.94
N LEU A 79 11.99 3.35 -1.57
CA LEU A 79 12.88 4.11 -2.44
C LEU A 79 13.90 3.14 -3.05
N THR A 80 14.12 3.18 -4.36
CA THR A 80 15.01 2.22 -5.04
C THR A 80 15.82 2.87 -6.14
N ALA A 81 17.03 2.38 -6.40
CA ALA A 81 17.79 2.75 -7.56
C ALA A 81 17.16 2.13 -8.84
N LYS A 82 17.30 2.82 -9.99
CA LYS A 82 16.62 2.52 -11.25
C LYS A 82 16.96 1.16 -11.90
N ASP A 83 17.94 0.42 -11.41
CA ASP A 83 18.65 -0.60 -12.18
C ASP A 83 18.32 -2.06 -11.86
N SER A 84 17.26 -2.37 -11.10
CA SER A 84 16.95 -3.77 -10.87
C SER A 84 15.46 -4.12 -11.02
N ASP A 85 15.10 -4.59 -12.21
CA ASP A 85 13.85 -5.34 -12.42
C ASP A 85 13.73 -6.53 -11.44
N LEU A 86 14.87 -7.06 -10.95
CA LEU A 86 14.93 -8.17 -9.99
C LEU A 86 14.58 -7.71 -8.56
N ASP A 87 15.09 -6.56 -8.13
CA ASP A 87 14.78 -5.97 -6.82
C ASP A 87 13.33 -5.50 -6.74
N TYR A 88 12.84 -4.96 -7.85
CA TYR A 88 11.44 -4.61 -8.04
C TYR A 88 10.53 -5.84 -7.84
N ALA A 89 10.85 -6.97 -8.50
CA ALA A 89 10.07 -8.20 -8.36
C ALA A 89 10.12 -8.80 -6.94
N THR A 90 11.23 -8.62 -6.22
CA THR A 90 11.42 -9.13 -4.84
C THR A 90 10.65 -8.30 -3.83
N GLY A 91 10.78 -6.97 -3.87
CA GLY A 91 10.12 -6.08 -2.92
C GLY A 91 8.59 -6.10 -3.00
N ILE A 92 8.07 -6.29 -4.20
CA ILE A 92 6.63 -6.43 -4.46
C ILE A 92 6.02 -7.64 -3.76
N ASN A 93 6.74 -8.77 -3.71
CA ASN A 93 6.28 -9.96 -3.00
C ASN A 93 6.29 -9.78 -1.47
N LEU A 94 6.99 -8.77 -0.96
CA LEU A 94 7.19 -8.51 0.47
C LEU A 94 6.14 -7.58 1.08
N GLY A 95 5.25 -6.98 0.28
CA GLY A 95 4.11 -6.25 0.80
C GLY A 95 4.25 -4.73 0.88
N SER A 96 5.22 -4.10 0.18
CA SER A 96 5.22 -2.64 0.04
C SER A 96 3.99 -2.14 -0.72
N ASP A 97 3.56 -0.94 -0.42
CA ASP A 97 2.37 -0.34 -1.02
C ASP A 97 2.69 0.52 -2.24
N ASP A 98 3.90 1.06 -2.32
CA ASP A 98 4.39 1.83 -3.45
C ASP A 98 5.91 1.82 -3.58
N TYR A 99 6.40 2.24 -4.76
CA TYR A 99 7.83 2.33 -5.11
C TYR A 99 8.15 3.68 -5.72
N PHE A 100 9.31 4.21 -5.35
CA PHE A 100 9.87 5.43 -5.92
C PHE A 100 11.28 5.18 -6.40
N THR A 101 11.53 5.40 -7.70
CA THR A 101 12.87 5.25 -8.26
C THR A 101 13.70 6.52 -8.06
N LYS A 102 14.93 6.38 -7.57
CA LYS A 102 15.92 7.46 -7.49
C LYS A 102 16.52 7.75 -8.89
N PRO A 103 16.74 9.03 -9.28
CA PRO A 103 16.42 10.23 -8.52
C PRO A 103 14.93 10.58 -8.58
N PHE A 104 14.36 11.06 -7.49
CA PHE A 104 12.95 11.45 -7.39
C PHE A 104 12.78 12.91 -6.94
N SER A 105 11.62 13.47 -7.23
CA SER A 105 11.22 14.76 -6.72
C SER A 105 10.57 14.62 -5.34
N ALA A 106 11.02 15.40 -4.35
CA ALA A 106 10.39 15.45 -3.02
C ALA A 106 8.91 15.84 -3.11
N ILE A 107 8.54 16.69 -4.07
CA ILE A 107 7.14 17.06 -4.34
C ILE A 107 6.33 15.82 -4.77
N ALA A 108 6.86 15.03 -5.71
CA ALA A 108 6.17 13.84 -6.18
C ALA A 108 6.02 12.79 -5.07
N LEU A 109 7.06 12.60 -4.24
CA LEU A 109 6.99 11.72 -3.07
C LEU A 109 5.90 12.19 -2.08
N ASN A 110 5.86 13.49 -1.76
CA ASN A 110 4.84 14.04 -0.87
C ASN A 110 3.42 13.88 -1.41
N MET A 111 3.22 14.05 -2.71
CA MET A 111 1.90 13.81 -3.31
C MET A 111 1.40 12.37 -3.04
N ARG A 112 2.30 11.39 -3.07
CA ARG A 112 2.00 10.00 -2.76
C ARG A 112 1.71 9.77 -1.28
N VAL A 113 2.57 10.31 -0.41
CA VAL A 113 2.36 10.30 1.05
C VAL A 113 1.00 10.87 1.39
N LYS A 114 0.68 12.05 0.86
CA LYS A 114 -0.60 12.73 1.08
C LYS A 114 -1.80 11.92 0.58
N ALA A 115 -1.69 11.30 -0.59
CA ALA A 115 -2.77 10.47 -1.15
C ALA A 115 -3.01 9.24 -0.28
N MET A 116 -1.96 8.55 0.18
CA MET A 116 -2.06 7.38 1.07
C MET A 116 -2.68 7.73 2.41
N LEU A 117 -2.14 8.74 3.10
CA LEU A 117 -2.62 9.15 4.43
C LEU A 117 -4.04 9.70 4.38
N ARG A 118 -4.38 10.53 3.38
CA ARG A 118 -5.75 11.01 3.19
C ARG A 118 -6.74 9.88 3.08
N ARG A 119 -6.42 8.84 2.34
CA ARG A 119 -7.30 7.71 2.13
C ARG A 119 -7.54 6.92 3.41
N ILE A 120 -6.48 6.62 4.15
CA ILE A 120 -6.60 5.94 5.45
C ILE A 120 -7.49 6.75 6.40
N LYS A 121 -7.36 8.08 6.37
CA LYS A 121 -8.20 8.97 7.17
C LYS A 121 -9.66 8.94 6.71
N MET A 122 -9.91 9.02 5.41
CA MET A 122 -11.27 8.94 4.86
C MET A 122 -11.93 7.59 5.17
N ASP A 123 -11.18 6.49 5.10
CA ASP A 123 -11.68 5.16 5.44
C ASP A 123 -12.04 5.07 6.93
N LYS A 124 -11.25 5.71 7.82
CA LYS A 124 -11.57 5.82 9.26
C LYS A 124 -12.78 6.75 9.54
N GLU A 125 -12.95 7.82 8.78
CA GLU A 125 -14.03 8.81 8.96
C GLU A 125 -15.36 8.31 8.37
N ASN A 126 -15.35 7.59 7.25
CA ASN A 126 -16.53 7.00 6.60
C ASN A 126 -17.20 5.88 7.41
N GLN A 127 -16.62 5.48 8.54
CA GLN A 127 -17.25 4.57 9.50
C GLN A 127 -18.57 5.12 10.11
N ASN A 128 -18.91 6.39 9.86
CA ASN A 128 -20.14 7.03 10.33
C ASN A 128 -21.20 7.29 9.23
N GLY A 129 -20.96 6.83 8.00
CA GLY A 129 -21.85 7.09 6.84
C GLY A 129 -22.80 5.93 6.53
N THR A 130 -23.86 6.23 5.78
CA THR A 130 -24.95 5.34 5.34
C THR A 130 -24.57 4.38 4.20
N ASP A 131 -23.30 4.16 3.93
CA ASP A 131 -22.87 3.19 2.92
C ASP A 131 -23.04 1.75 3.41
N GLN A 132 -23.29 0.85 2.49
CA GLN A 132 -23.45 -0.57 2.77
C GLN A 132 -22.24 -1.06 3.60
N GLU A 133 -22.48 -1.38 4.87
CA GLU A 133 -21.43 -1.74 5.84
C GLU A 133 -20.76 -3.07 5.49
N THR A 134 -21.44 -3.93 4.72
CA THR A 134 -21.00 -5.28 4.42
C THR A 134 -21.17 -5.62 2.94
N TYR A 135 -20.11 -6.11 2.32
CA TYR A 135 -20.12 -6.58 0.94
C TYR A 135 -19.90 -8.09 0.91
N LYS A 136 -20.77 -8.82 0.21
CA LYS A 136 -20.68 -10.27 0.07
C LYS A 136 -20.60 -10.67 -1.40
N LEU A 137 -19.69 -11.59 -1.69
CA LEU A 137 -19.56 -12.23 -2.99
C LEU A 137 -18.98 -13.64 -2.79
N GLY A 138 -19.73 -14.68 -3.22
CA GLY A 138 -19.36 -16.06 -2.95
C GLY A 138 -19.20 -16.33 -1.45
N ASN A 139 -18.04 -16.89 -1.07
CA ASN A 139 -17.67 -17.12 0.34
C ASN A 139 -16.85 -15.99 0.96
N ILE A 140 -16.76 -14.83 0.29
CA ILE A 140 -16.11 -13.64 0.84
C ILE A 140 -17.13 -12.73 1.51
N LEU A 141 -16.76 -12.27 2.70
CA LEU A 141 -17.44 -11.21 3.43
C LEU A 141 -16.43 -10.09 3.72
N LEU A 142 -16.71 -8.90 3.25
CA LEU A 142 -15.96 -7.69 3.55
C LEU A 142 -16.82 -6.81 4.45
N ASP A 143 -16.40 -6.62 5.69
CA ASP A 143 -17.01 -5.69 6.64
C ASP A 143 -16.22 -4.38 6.60
N HIS A 144 -16.86 -3.36 6.03
CA HIS A 144 -16.23 -2.05 5.86
C HIS A 144 -16.06 -1.30 7.17
N ARG A 145 -16.94 -1.55 8.14
CA ARG A 145 -16.89 -0.90 9.45
C ARG A 145 -15.71 -1.36 10.29
N SER A 146 -15.43 -2.65 10.28
CA SER A 146 -14.30 -3.23 11.00
C SER A 146 -13.04 -3.35 10.14
N MET A 147 -13.11 -2.99 8.85
CA MET A 147 -12.07 -3.19 7.84
C MET A 147 -11.59 -4.65 7.74
N LYS A 148 -12.46 -5.60 8.07
CA LYS A 148 -12.15 -7.03 8.05
C LYS A 148 -12.63 -7.68 6.76
N VAL A 149 -11.82 -8.59 6.27
CA VAL A 149 -12.18 -9.46 5.14
C VAL A 149 -12.07 -10.90 5.58
N THR A 150 -13.13 -11.68 5.34
CA THR A 150 -13.13 -13.13 5.62
C THR A 150 -13.36 -13.92 4.34
N VAL A 151 -12.70 -15.06 4.23
CA VAL A 151 -12.91 -16.08 3.20
C VAL A 151 -13.43 -17.32 3.90
N GLY A 152 -14.70 -17.62 3.70
CA GLY A 152 -15.38 -18.64 4.52
C GLY A 152 -15.41 -18.23 5.99
N ASN A 153 -14.68 -18.99 6.83
CA ASN A 153 -14.57 -18.72 8.27
C ASN A 153 -13.22 -18.10 8.69
N GLU A 154 -12.31 -17.89 7.75
CA GLU A 154 -10.97 -17.38 8.04
C GLU A 154 -10.87 -15.89 7.73
N THR A 155 -10.33 -15.12 8.68
CA THR A 155 -10.01 -13.71 8.45
C THR A 155 -8.68 -13.61 7.72
N ILE A 156 -8.64 -12.83 6.63
CA ILE A 156 -7.42 -12.53 5.91
C ILE A 156 -6.95 -11.11 6.23
N GLU A 157 -5.66 -10.95 6.47
CA GLU A 157 -5.04 -9.65 6.69
C GLU A 157 -4.66 -9.00 5.37
N LEU A 158 -5.16 -7.79 5.16
CA LEU A 158 -4.86 -6.97 3.99
C LEU A 158 -4.15 -5.68 4.40
N THR A 159 -3.18 -5.25 3.60
CA THR A 159 -2.64 -3.89 3.73
C THR A 159 -3.71 -2.87 3.31
N PRO A 160 -3.58 -1.58 3.69
CA PRO A 160 -4.58 -0.56 3.33
C PRO A 160 -4.86 -0.51 1.83
N ASN A 161 -3.84 -0.58 0.98
CA ASN A 161 -4.05 -0.56 -0.46
C ASN A 161 -4.68 -1.84 -1.00
N GLU A 162 -4.31 -3.01 -0.46
CA GLU A 162 -4.97 -4.27 -0.82
C GLU A 162 -6.45 -4.25 -0.44
N TYR A 163 -6.75 -3.78 0.76
CA TYR A 163 -8.14 -3.63 1.22
C TYR A 163 -8.93 -2.69 0.31
N ASN A 164 -8.37 -1.53 -0.01
CA ASN A 164 -9.05 -0.52 -0.82
C ASN A 164 -9.26 -0.96 -2.27
N VAL A 165 -8.27 -1.61 -2.89
CA VAL A 165 -8.43 -2.22 -4.22
C VAL A 165 -9.53 -3.29 -4.17
N PHE A 166 -9.53 -4.12 -3.14
CA PHE A 166 -10.51 -5.19 -3.02
C PHE A 166 -11.93 -4.64 -2.81
N LEU A 167 -12.10 -3.67 -1.91
CA LEU A 167 -13.37 -2.97 -1.69
C LEU A 167 -13.87 -2.32 -2.98
N TYR A 168 -12.98 -1.66 -3.73
CA TYR A 168 -13.34 -1.01 -4.98
C TYR A 168 -13.84 -2.02 -6.02
N LEU A 169 -13.17 -3.17 -6.13
CA LEU A 169 -13.60 -4.26 -7.02
C LEU A 169 -14.93 -4.89 -6.55
N MET A 170 -15.15 -5.03 -5.25
CA MET A 170 -16.42 -5.52 -4.68
C MET A 170 -17.59 -4.57 -4.99
N LYS A 171 -17.37 -3.26 -4.86
CA LYS A 171 -18.37 -2.23 -5.21
C LYS A 171 -18.69 -2.22 -6.71
N ASN A 172 -17.75 -2.63 -7.56
CA ASN A 172 -17.88 -2.65 -9.02
C ASN A 172 -17.90 -4.08 -9.61
N LYS A 173 -18.38 -5.07 -8.86
CA LYS A 173 -18.36 -6.48 -9.25
C LYS A 173 -19.06 -6.80 -10.58
N ASP A 174 -19.99 -5.95 -11.01
CA ASP A 174 -20.81 -6.17 -12.20
C ASP A 174 -20.10 -5.72 -13.50
N ARG A 175 -18.92 -5.11 -13.39
CA ARG A 175 -18.14 -4.63 -14.53
C ARG A 175 -16.64 -4.81 -14.35
N ALA A 176 -15.91 -4.73 -15.45
CA ALA A 176 -14.46 -4.58 -15.38
C ALA A 176 -14.08 -3.15 -14.96
N VAL A 177 -13.02 -3.04 -14.18
CA VAL A 177 -12.42 -1.78 -13.70
C VAL A 177 -11.07 -1.61 -14.39
N SER A 178 -10.81 -0.43 -14.96
CA SER A 178 -9.54 -0.18 -15.64
C SER A 178 -8.39 0.00 -14.63
N ARG A 179 -7.14 -0.20 -15.10
CA ARG A 179 -5.94 0.10 -14.30
C ARG A 179 -5.88 1.57 -13.90
N GLU A 180 -6.16 2.46 -14.84
CA GLU A 180 -6.17 3.90 -14.61
C GLU A 180 -7.19 4.29 -13.54
N GLU A 181 -8.40 3.73 -13.63
CA GLU A 181 -9.45 3.96 -12.65
C GLU A 181 -9.04 3.49 -11.25
N LEU A 182 -8.40 2.32 -11.12
CA LEU A 182 -7.87 1.85 -9.84
C LEU A 182 -6.74 2.74 -9.33
N LEU A 183 -5.80 3.14 -10.19
CA LEU A 183 -4.69 4.00 -9.81
C LEU A 183 -5.19 5.37 -9.33
N ASP A 184 -6.13 5.98 -10.02
CA ASP A 184 -6.73 7.24 -9.61
C ASP A 184 -7.51 7.08 -8.30
N ALA A 185 -8.38 6.08 -8.25
CA ALA A 185 -9.24 5.84 -7.09
C ALA A 185 -8.46 5.47 -5.82
N ILE A 186 -7.37 4.70 -5.90
CA ILE A 186 -6.65 4.13 -4.75
C ILE A 186 -5.38 4.92 -4.42
N TRP A 187 -4.63 5.37 -5.41
CA TRP A 187 -3.37 6.09 -5.21
C TRP A 187 -3.47 7.59 -5.52
N GLY A 188 -4.57 8.04 -6.12
CA GLY A 188 -4.74 9.44 -6.54
C GLY A 188 -3.81 9.84 -7.69
N TYR A 189 -3.40 8.88 -8.52
CA TYR A 189 -2.51 9.12 -9.64
C TYR A 189 -3.30 9.63 -10.84
N GLY A 190 -2.89 10.78 -11.39
CA GLY A 190 -3.39 11.21 -12.69
C GLY A 190 -2.95 10.25 -13.81
N LYS A 191 -3.52 10.45 -15.01
CA LYS A 191 -3.38 9.53 -16.15
C LYS A 191 -1.97 9.29 -16.69
N ASP A 192 -0.97 10.07 -16.26
CA ASP A 192 0.39 10.08 -16.85
C ASP A 192 1.45 9.38 -15.99
N ILE A 193 1.06 8.60 -14.96
CA ILE A 193 2.01 7.94 -14.08
C ILE A 193 2.11 6.45 -14.43
N GLU A 194 3.22 6.06 -15.03
CA GLU A 194 3.58 4.65 -15.20
C GLU A 194 4.00 4.07 -13.85
N THR A 195 3.20 3.15 -13.32
CA THR A 195 3.50 2.41 -12.08
C THR A 195 2.92 1.01 -12.15
N ARG A 196 3.63 0.06 -11.54
CA ARG A 196 3.14 -1.32 -11.40
C ARG A 196 2.37 -1.55 -10.09
N ALA A 197 2.20 -0.52 -9.25
CA ALA A 197 1.58 -0.63 -7.93
C ALA A 197 0.21 -1.35 -7.97
N CYS A 198 -0.60 -1.05 -8.97
CA CYS A 198 -1.91 -1.69 -9.17
C CYS A 198 -1.77 -3.20 -9.47
N ASP A 199 -0.97 -3.57 -10.48
CA ASP A 199 -0.80 -4.97 -10.89
C ASP A 199 -0.19 -5.82 -9.75
N ASP A 200 0.70 -5.24 -8.97
CA ASP A 200 1.34 -5.89 -7.83
C ASP A 200 0.39 -6.09 -6.66
N THR A 201 -0.40 -5.09 -6.34
CA THR A 201 -1.46 -5.21 -5.33
C THR A 201 -2.47 -6.29 -5.74
N ILE A 202 -2.90 -6.33 -7.00
CA ILE A 202 -3.76 -7.40 -7.53
C ILE A 202 -3.11 -8.78 -7.42
N ARG A 203 -1.80 -8.88 -7.68
CA ARG A 203 -1.08 -10.16 -7.56
C ARG A 203 -1.05 -10.66 -6.11
N ARG A 204 -0.80 -9.77 -5.12
CA ARG A 204 -0.85 -10.11 -3.70
C ARG A 204 -2.26 -10.51 -3.27
N LEU A 205 -3.26 -9.73 -3.66
CA LEU A 205 -4.67 -10.07 -3.39
C LEU A 205 -5.04 -11.45 -3.90
N ARG A 206 -4.68 -11.79 -5.14
CA ARG A 206 -4.93 -13.12 -5.70
C ARG A 206 -4.37 -14.25 -4.85
N LYS A 207 -3.19 -14.06 -4.26
CA LYS A 207 -2.60 -15.06 -3.36
C LYS A 207 -3.39 -15.18 -2.06
N LYS A 208 -3.82 -14.04 -1.48
CA LYS A 208 -4.56 -14.01 -0.21
C LYS A 208 -6.00 -14.55 -0.32
N ILE A 209 -6.60 -14.47 -1.51
CA ILE A 209 -7.95 -14.98 -1.78
C ILE A 209 -7.92 -16.28 -2.60
N ALA A 210 -6.82 -17.03 -2.61
CA ALA A 210 -6.68 -18.23 -3.44
C ALA A 210 -7.75 -19.30 -3.12
N ASP A 211 -8.16 -19.41 -1.86
CA ASP A 211 -9.17 -20.36 -1.38
C ASP A 211 -10.61 -19.83 -1.46
N ALA A 212 -10.77 -18.63 -2.01
CA ALA A 212 -12.09 -18.05 -2.19
C ALA A 212 -12.84 -18.65 -3.38
N SER A 213 -14.18 -18.61 -3.32
CA SER A 213 -15.05 -18.93 -4.45
C SER A 213 -15.17 -17.77 -5.47
N VAL A 214 -14.25 -16.81 -5.41
CA VAL A 214 -14.16 -15.69 -6.35
C VAL A 214 -12.74 -15.57 -6.88
N LYS A 215 -12.61 -14.93 -8.04
CA LYS A 215 -11.31 -14.64 -8.65
C LYS A 215 -11.26 -13.21 -9.21
N ILE A 216 -10.09 -12.58 -9.15
CA ILE A 216 -9.80 -11.35 -9.87
C ILE A 216 -9.27 -11.73 -11.25
N GLN A 217 -10.11 -11.60 -12.27
CA GLN A 217 -9.77 -11.91 -13.65
C GLN A 217 -9.10 -10.71 -14.33
N THR A 218 -8.03 -10.95 -15.09
CA THR A 218 -7.46 -9.91 -15.97
C THR A 218 -8.31 -9.75 -17.22
N VAL A 219 -8.68 -8.52 -17.52
CA VAL A 219 -9.30 -8.13 -18.80
C VAL A 219 -8.17 -7.51 -19.64
N TRP A 220 -7.69 -8.25 -20.62
CA TRP A 220 -6.53 -7.87 -21.43
C TRP A 220 -6.68 -6.49 -22.07
N GLY A 221 -5.63 -5.69 -21.95
CA GLY A 221 -5.62 -4.31 -22.48
C GLY A 221 -6.50 -3.32 -21.73
N PHE A 222 -7.19 -3.73 -20.65
CA PHE A 222 -8.11 -2.87 -19.91
C PHE A 222 -7.81 -2.83 -18.41
N GLY A 223 -7.97 -3.95 -17.69
CA GLY A 223 -7.84 -3.95 -16.24
C GLY A 223 -8.27 -5.25 -15.58
N PHE A 224 -9.15 -5.19 -14.59
CA PHE A 224 -9.49 -6.31 -13.73
C PHE A 224 -11.01 -6.40 -13.49
N HIS A 225 -11.48 -7.62 -13.27
CA HIS A 225 -12.87 -7.91 -12.96
C HIS A 225 -12.95 -8.97 -11.84
N LEU A 226 -13.69 -8.66 -10.79
CA LEU A 226 -13.95 -9.62 -9.71
C LEU A 226 -15.16 -10.48 -10.10
N LYS A 227 -14.98 -11.80 -10.14
CA LYS A 227 -16.04 -12.75 -10.54
C LYS A 227 -16.13 -13.93 -9.59
N GLU A 228 -17.32 -14.44 -9.40
CA GLU A 228 -17.50 -15.76 -8.81
C GLU A 228 -16.95 -16.85 -9.71
N ILE A 229 -16.42 -17.89 -9.11
CA ILE A 229 -16.00 -19.12 -9.81
C ILE A 229 -17.23 -19.98 -9.92
N GLU A 230 -17.79 -20.10 -11.12
CA GLU A 230 -18.83 -21.10 -11.37
C GLU A 230 -18.25 -22.48 -11.10
N LYS A 231 -18.90 -23.23 -10.20
CA LYS A 231 -18.57 -24.63 -9.91
C LYS A 231 -19.09 -25.54 -11.00
#